data_24b1e559131ef5272738dac043954bca
#
_entry.id   24b1e559131ef5272738dac043954bca
#
_cell.length_a   1.000
_cell.length_b   1.000
_cell.length_c   1.000
_cell.angle_alpha   90.00
_cell.angle_beta   90.00
_cell.angle_gamma   90.00
#
_symmetry.space_group_name_H-M   'P 1'
#
loop_
_entity.id
_entity.type
_entity.pdbx_description
1 polymer ?
#
loop_
_entity_poly.entity_id
_entity_poly.type
_entity_poly.pdbx_seq_one_letter_code
_entity_poly.pdbx_strand_id
1 'polypeptide(L)'
;MTNEIDMIGGKMGMVKSMYRVLQLGAEEKYSTNVYEEIDLIIIDEIDRLKVQHLEQLRDIYDQNDLAIVFIGMPGIEKRLARYPQLYSRIGFAHEFDRLSKDEIHHILEYKWEELGLSVQLEDFANYEAVTSIIKITSGNFRLIQRLFTQIERILEINNLETITTEVVEAARDSLVIGVK
;
A
#
# COMPACT_ATOMS: atom_id res chain seq x y z
N MET A 1 8.64 -9.51 -15.54
CA MET A 1 8.34 -8.43 -14.58
C MET A 1 8.38 -9.08 -13.22
N THR A 2 9.47 -8.89 -12.50
CA THR A 2 9.73 -9.43 -11.18
C THR A 2 9.08 -8.49 -10.18
N ASN A 3 8.05 -8.95 -9.48
CA ASN A 3 7.52 -8.24 -8.31
C ASN A 3 8.48 -8.51 -7.15
N GLU A 4 9.27 -7.52 -6.79
CA GLU A 4 10.04 -7.51 -5.55
C GLU A 4 9.09 -7.27 -4.38
N ILE A 5 9.21 -8.14 -3.37
CA ILE A 5 8.53 -7.94 -2.09
C ILE A 5 9.54 -7.28 -1.18
N ASP A 6 9.32 -5.99 -0.86
CA ASP A 6 10.13 -5.27 0.11
C ASP A 6 9.75 -5.70 1.54
N MET A 7 10.75 -6.16 2.30
CA MET A 7 10.59 -6.45 3.72
C MET A 7 10.98 -5.24 4.56
N ILE A 8 10.07 -4.77 5.39
CA ILE A 8 10.31 -3.71 6.37
C ILE A 8 10.77 -4.36 7.69
N GLY A 9 12.03 -4.14 8.02
CA GLY A 9 12.55 -4.19 9.40
C GLY A 9 13.16 -5.50 9.88
N GLY A 10 14.51 -5.53 9.97
CA GLY A 10 15.26 -6.33 10.93
C GLY A 10 15.73 -7.70 10.48
N LYS A 11 17.00 -7.76 10.08
CA LYS A 11 17.80 -8.86 9.55
C LYS A 11 17.50 -9.18 8.09
N MET A 12 18.50 -8.92 7.27
CA MET A 12 18.52 -9.12 5.82
C MET A 12 18.22 -10.58 5.47
N GLY A 13 16.93 -10.91 5.40
CA GLY A 13 16.41 -12.15 4.87
C GLY A 13 16.20 -11.99 3.36
N MET A 14 16.69 -12.94 2.60
CA MET A 14 16.68 -13.00 1.15
C MET A 14 15.23 -13.04 0.65
N VAL A 15 14.76 -11.95 0.01
CA VAL A 15 13.46 -11.89 -0.67
C VAL A 15 13.51 -12.82 -1.89
N LYS A 16 12.91 -13.99 -1.77
CA LYS A 16 12.65 -14.86 -2.93
C LYS A 16 11.27 -14.51 -3.51
N SER A 17 11.21 -14.18 -4.78
CA SER A 17 9.94 -13.97 -5.48
C SER A 17 8.99 -15.16 -5.22
N MET A 18 7.76 -14.88 -4.81
CA MET A 18 6.75 -15.89 -4.50
C MET A 18 6.48 -16.87 -5.66
N TYR A 19 6.63 -16.44 -6.90
CA TYR A 19 6.59 -17.31 -8.08
C TYR A 19 7.65 -18.40 -8.04
N ARG A 20 8.81 -18.11 -7.47
CA ARG A 20 9.91 -19.05 -7.33
C ARG A 20 9.67 -20.01 -6.17
N VAL A 21 9.06 -19.55 -5.08
CA VAL A 21 8.70 -20.38 -3.92
C VAL A 21 7.60 -21.38 -4.28
N LEU A 22 6.59 -20.96 -5.03
CA LEU A 22 5.50 -21.84 -5.49
C LEU A 22 5.95 -22.82 -6.59
N GLN A 23 6.95 -22.47 -7.42
CA GLN A 23 7.54 -23.38 -8.40
C GLN A 23 8.55 -24.34 -7.77
N LEU A 24 9.32 -23.90 -6.76
CA LEU A 24 10.30 -24.75 -6.08
C LEU A 24 9.64 -25.84 -5.22
N GLY A 25 8.43 -25.62 -4.71
CA GLY A 25 7.65 -26.63 -4.01
C GLY A 25 7.22 -27.83 -4.89
N ALA A 26 7.37 -27.72 -6.22
CA ALA A 26 6.99 -28.76 -7.19
C ALA A 26 8.18 -29.61 -7.67
N GLU A 27 9.44 -29.15 -7.54
CA GLU A 27 10.56 -29.81 -8.24
C GLU A 27 11.82 -30.14 -7.40
N GLU A 28 11.97 -29.64 -6.15
CA GLU A 28 13.18 -29.98 -5.37
C GLU A 28 12.88 -30.32 -3.91
N LYS A 29 13.23 -31.53 -3.52
CA LYS A 29 13.44 -31.94 -2.11
C LYS A 29 14.66 -31.20 -1.57
N TYR A 30 14.48 -29.96 -1.09
CA TYR A 30 15.51 -29.31 -0.30
C TYR A 30 15.54 -29.93 1.10
N SER A 31 16.71 -30.36 1.53
CA SER A 31 16.98 -30.97 2.83
C SER A 31 16.96 -29.97 4.00
N THR A 32 16.63 -28.72 3.77
CA THR A 32 16.42 -27.66 4.76
C THR A 32 15.05 -27.05 4.54
N ASN A 33 14.20 -27.05 5.56
CA ASN A 33 12.89 -26.44 5.52
C ASN A 33 13.08 -24.93 5.38
N VAL A 34 12.89 -24.39 4.17
CA VAL A 34 13.11 -22.97 3.85
C VAL A 34 12.23 -22.05 4.70
N TYR A 35 11.17 -22.59 5.32
CA TYR A 35 10.21 -21.84 6.13
C TYR A 35 10.61 -21.74 7.61
N GLU A 36 11.63 -22.48 8.09
CA GLU A 36 12.07 -22.44 9.51
C GLU A 36 12.59 -21.06 9.95
N GLU A 37 13.03 -20.23 9.00
CA GLU A 37 13.56 -18.89 9.26
C GLU A 37 12.57 -17.77 8.88
N ILE A 38 11.32 -18.12 8.54
CA ILE A 38 10.30 -17.17 8.07
C ILE A 38 9.19 -17.07 9.11
N ASP A 39 9.03 -15.90 9.70
CA ASP A 39 7.94 -15.61 10.64
C ASP A 39 6.68 -15.11 9.95
N LEU A 40 6.81 -14.44 8.79
CA LEU A 40 5.70 -13.78 8.10
C LEU A 40 5.86 -13.85 6.58
N ILE A 41 4.78 -14.23 5.90
CA ILE A 41 4.63 -14.14 4.45
C ILE A 41 3.57 -13.10 4.11
N ILE A 42 3.91 -12.11 3.30
CA ILE A 42 2.95 -11.12 2.77
C ILE A 42 2.73 -11.42 1.29
N ILE A 43 1.46 -11.56 0.91
CA ILE A 43 1.05 -11.88 -0.46
C ILE A 43 0.18 -10.74 -0.97
N ASP A 44 0.73 -9.94 -1.87
CA ASP A 44 -0.03 -8.90 -2.56
C ASP A 44 -0.69 -9.44 -3.84
N GLU A 45 -1.77 -8.79 -4.25
CA GLU A 45 -2.57 -9.15 -5.44
C GLU A 45 -3.09 -10.61 -5.38
N ILE A 46 -3.50 -11.08 -4.20
CA ILE A 46 -3.99 -12.45 -4.01
C ILE A 46 -5.16 -12.82 -4.94
N ASP A 47 -5.90 -11.83 -5.42
CA ASP A 47 -6.99 -12.02 -6.38
C ASP A 47 -6.52 -12.58 -7.73
N ARG A 48 -5.22 -12.51 -8.05
CA ARG A 48 -4.63 -13.13 -9.25
C ARG A 48 -4.29 -14.61 -9.06
N LEU A 49 -4.28 -15.12 -7.83
CA LEU A 49 -3.93 -16.51 -7.58
C LEU A 49 -5.04 -17.46 -7.99
N LYS A 50 -4.64 -18.61 -8.55
CA LYS A 50 -5.54 -19.72 -8.83
C LYS A 50 -5.81 -20.52 -7.55
N VAL A 51 -6.89 -21.31 -7.53
CA VAL A 51 -7.28 -22.16 -6.40
C VAL A 51 -6.15 -23.04 -5.89
N GLN A 52 -5.43 -23.69 -6.80
CA GLN A 52 -4.29 -24.55 -6.46
C GLN A 52 -3.20 -23.84 -5.65
N HIS A 53 -2.96 -22.56 -5.92
CA HIS A 53 -1.98 -21.77 -5.17
C HIS A 53 -2.51 -21.41 -3.77
N LEU A 54 -3.82 -21.15 -3.64
CA LEU A 54 -4.45 -20.91 -2.34
C LEU A 54 -4.38 -22.16 -1.45
N GLU A 55 -4.55 -23.35 -2.02
CA GLU A 55 -4.40 -24.61 -1.30
C GLU A 55 -2.95 -24.86 -0.89
N GLN A 56 -1.97 -24.56 -1.75
CA GLN A 56 -0.55 -24.61 -1.40
C GLN A 56 -0.19 -23.67 -0.24
N LEU A 57 -0.76 -22.44 -0.23
CA LEU A 57 -0.56 -21.49 0.86
C LEU A 57 -1.15 -21.97 2.18
N ARG A 58 -2.32 -22.61 2.12
CA ARG A 58 -2.92 -23.27 3.27
C ARG A 58 -2.00 -24.37 3.82
N ASP A 59 -1.47 -25.24 2.94
CA ASP A 59 -0.58 -26.32 3.33
C ASP A 59 0.73 -25.77 3.95
N ILE A 60 1.29 -24.69 3.41
CA ILE A 60 2.45 -24.00 3.99
C ILE A 60 2.12 -23.47 5.38
N TYR A 61 0.98 -22.83 5.56
CA TYR A 61 0.53 -22.32 6.86
C TYR A 61 0.31 -23.46 7.87
N ASP A 62 -0.31 -24.56 7.45
CA ASP A 62 -0.62 -25.69 8.34
C ASP A 62 0.61 -26.49 8.78
N GLN A 63 1.71 -26.42 8.02
CA GLN A 63 2.93 -27.19 8.26
C GLN A 63 4.03 -26.38 8.94
N ASN A 64 3.90 -25.05 9.04
CA ASN A 64 4.94 -24.19 9.54
C ASN A 64 4.38 -23.21 10.58
N ASP A 65 5.24 -22.79 11.51
CA ASP A 65 4.89 -21.79 12.52
C ASP A 65 5.17 -20.38 11.96
N LEU A 66 4.30 -19.92 11.07
CA LEU A 66 4.42 -18.61 10.41
C LEU A 66 3.06 -17.94 10.25
N ALA A 67 3.07 -16.62 10.11
CA ALA A 67 1.89 -15.83 9.77
C ALA A 67 1.81 -15.57 8.26
N ILE A 68 0.58 -15.46 7.73
CA ILE A 68 0.36 -15.05 6.33
C ILE A 68 -0.59 -13.86 6.29
N VAL A 69 -0.18 -12.80 5.57
CA VAL A 69 -1.01 -11.64 5.26
C VAL A 69 -1.38 -11.66 3.78
N PHE A 70 -2.67 -11.62 3.50
CA PHE A 70 -3.20 -11.49 2.16
C PHE A 70 -3.60 -10.05 1.88
N ILE A 71 -3.11 -9.48 0.79
CA ILE A 71 -3.50 -8.16 0.29
C ILE A 71 -4.16 -8.36 -1.08
N GLY A 72 -5.33 -7.76 -1.29
CA GLY A 72 -6.08 -7.91 -2.53
C GLY A 72 -7.12 -6.80 -2.72
N MET A 73 -7.87 -6.91 -3.80
CA MET A 73 -8.95 -5.97 -4.11
C MET A 73 -10.10 -6.05 -3.09
N PRO A 74 -10.83 -4.94 -2.85
CA PRO A 74 -12.04 -4.96 -2.04
C PRO A 74 -12.98 -6.11 -2.42
N GLY A 75 -13.51 -6.81 -1.42
CA GLY A 75 -14.36 -7.99 -1.63
C GLY A 75 -13.61 -9.32 -1.81
N ILE A 76 -12.27 -9.34 -1.65
CA ILE A 76 -11.48 -10.58 -1.71
C ILE A 76 -11.94 -11.61 -0.68
N GLU A 77 -12.42 -11.20 0.49
CA GLU A 77 -12.97 -12.06 1.53
C GLU A 77 -14.14 -12.90 1.03
N LYS A 78 -14.99 -12.35 0.16
CA LYS A 78 -16.13 -13.09 -0.45
C LYS A 78 -15.65 -14.19 -1.41
N ARG A 79 -14.52 -13.95 -2.07
CA ARG A 79 -13.89 -14.96 -2.91
C ARG A 79 -13.27 -16.06 -2.07
N LEU A 80 -12.52 -15.69 -1.00
CA LEU A 80 -11.87 -16.64 -0.10
C LEU A 80 -12.89 -17.48 0.67
N ALA A 81 -14.06 -16.93 1.00
CA ALA A 81 -15.16 -17.64 1.64
C ALA A 81 -15.69 -18.84 0.82
N ARG A 82 -15.41 -18.89 -0.49
CA ARG A 82 -15.73 -20.06 -1.34
C ARG A 82 -14.81 -21.26 -1.09
N TYR A 83 -13.76 -21.07 -0.32
CA TYR A 83 -12.79 -22.09 0.07
C TYR A 83 -12.80 -22.27 1.59
N PRO A 84 -13.75 -23.03 2.16
CA PRO A 84 -13.98 -23.09 3.61
C PRO A 84 -12.74 -23.52 4.40
N GLN A 85 -11.91 -24.37 3.83
CA GLN A 85 -10.69 -24.88 4.48
C GLN A 85 -9.62 -23.80 4.64
N LEU A 86 -9.48 -22.90 3.67
CA LEU A 86 -8.60 -21.75 3.77
C LEU A 86 -9.25 -20.67 4.64
N TYR A 87 -10.53 -20.39 4.41
CA TYR A 87 -11.27 -19.34 5.10
C TYR A 87 -11.31 -19.53 6.62
N SER A 88 -11.39 -20.77 7.09
CA SER A 88 -11.39 -21.10 8.53
C SER A 88 -10.08 -20.76 9.24
N ARG A 89 -9.02 -20.45 8.52
CA ARG A 89 -7.71 -20.05 9.04
C ARG A 89 -7.50 -18.54 9.03
N ILE A 90 -8.42 -17.80 8.40
CA ILE A 90 -8.37 -16.34 8.38
C ILE A 90 -8.93 -15.83 9.71
N GLY A 91 -8.05 -15.29 10.55
CA GLY A 91 -8.42 -14.78 11.86
C GLY A 91 -8.94 -13.35 11.84
N PHE A 92 -8.57 -12.57 10.83
CA PHE A 92 -8.89 -11.14 10.74
C PHE A 92 -8.98 -10.68 9.29
N ALA A 93 -9.93 -9.80 8.99
CA ALA A 93 -10.05 -9.11 7.72
C ALA A 93 -10.27 -7.63 7.95
N HIS A 94 -9.55 -6.79 7.23
CA HIS A 94 -9.68 -5.34 7.27
C HIS A 94 -9.80 -4.78 5.86
N GLU A 95 -10.76 -3.89 5.65
CA GLU A 95 -10.92 -3.17 4.40
C GLU A 95 -10.38 -1.74 4.58
N PHE A 96 -9.48 -1.33 3.68
CA PHE A 96 -8.97 0.03 3.61
C PHE A 96 -9.86 0.86 2.68
N ASP A 97 -10.69 1.69 3.27
CA ASP A 97 -11.52 2.65 2.57
C ASP A 97 -10.74 3.90 2.12
N ARG A 98 -11.44 4.77 1.44
CA ARG A 98 -10.94 6.12 1.18
C ARG A 98 -10.84 6.88 2.50
N LEU A 99 -9.82 7.70 2.62
CA LEU A 99 -9.62 8.55 3.80
C LEU A 99 -10.80 9.50 3.99
N SER A 100 -11.25 9.59 5.22
CA SER A 100 -12.16 10.63 5.69
C SER A 100 -11.49 12.01 5.65
N LYS A 101 -12.26 13.07 5.77
CA LYS A 101 -11.71 14.44 5.82
C LYS A 101 -10.73 14.64 6.97
N ASP A 102 -11.03 14.09 8.13
CA ASP A 102 -10.20 14.24 9.33
C ASP A 102 -8.86 13.48 9.17
N GLU A 103 -8.91 12.28 8.60
CA GLU A 103 -7.69 11.52 8.28
C GLU A 103 -6.85 12.22 7.21
N ILE A 104 -7.50 12.85 6.20
CA ILE A 104 -6.77 13.65 5.22
C ILE A 104 -6.11 14.83 5.91
N HIS A 105 -6.80 15.58 6.77
CA HIS A 105 -6.20 16.69 7.49
C HIS A 105 -4.96 16.25 8.27
N HIS A 106 -5.03 15.16 9.01
CA HIS A 106 -3.89 14.64 9.77
C HIS A 106 -2.69 14.27 8.87
N ILE A 107 -2.95 13.63 7.71
CA ILE A 107 -1.89 13.32 6.74
C ILE A 107 -1.30 14.61 6.14
N LEU A 108 -2.12 15.62 5.89
CA LEU A 108 -1.66 16.88 5.35
C LEU A 108 -0.76 17.63 6.33
N GLU A 109 -1.12 17.68 7.61
CA GLU A 109 -0.28 18.25 8.68
C GLU A 109 1.11 17.59 8.66
N TYR A 110 1.16 16.25 8.67
CA TYR A 110 2.42 15.52 8.61
C TYR A 110 3.21 15.84 7.33
N LYS A 111 2.55 15.92 6.18
CA LYS A 111 3.19 16.24 4.89
C LYS A 111 3.75 17.66 4.83
N TRP A 112 3.06 18.64 5.43
CA TRP A 112 3.60 20.00 5.55
C TRP A 112 4.86 20.04 6.40
N GLU A 113 4.85 19.32 7.54
CA GLU A 113 6.02 19.20 8.41
C GLU A 113 7.23 18.55 7.70
N GLU A 114 7.01 17.51 6.89
CA GLU A 114 8.07 16.90 6.07
C GLU A 114 8.72 17.92 5.11
N LEU A 115 7.97 18.89 4.61
CA LEU A 115 8.47 19.96 3.74
C LEU A 115 9.09 21.13 4.53
N GLY A 116 9.16 21.05 5.87
CA GLY A 116 9.64 22.13 6.73
C GLY A 116 8.67 23.31 6.82
N LEU A 117 7.40 23.09 6.43
CA LEU A 117 6.35 24.11 6.45
C LEU A 117 5.42 23.85 7.65
N SER A 118 4.84 24.89 8.22
CA SER A 118 3.80 24.75 9.25
C SER A 118 2.42 24.96 8.64
N VAL A 119 1.50 24.02 8.87
CA VAL A 119 0.09 24.23 8.52
C VAL A 119 -0.53 25.15 9.58
N GLN A 120 -0.81 26.37 9.21
CA GLN A 120 -1.66 27.26 10.01
C GLN A 120 -3.04 27.25 9.35
N LEU A 121 -3.93 26.38 9.83
CA LEU A 121 -5.32 26.29 9.32
C LEU A 121 -6.11 27.58 9.51
N GLU A 122 -5.63 28.48 10.36
CA GLU A 122 -6.17 29.83 10.54
C GLU A 122 -5.78 30.77 9.39
N ASP A 123 -4.73 30.41 8.62
CA ASP A 123 -4.38 31.15 7.40
C ASP A 123 -5.29 30.71 6.25
N PHE A 124 -5.96 31.73 5.67
CA PHE A 124 -6.91 31.52 4.56
C PHE A 124 -6.30 30.80 3.36
N ALA A 125 -5.05 31.09 3.03
CA ALA A 125 -4.35 30.47 1.91
C ALA A 125 -4.14 28.96 2.15
N ASN A 126 -3.74 28.56 3.35
CA ASN A 126 -3.61 27.17 3.74
C ASN A 126 -4.95 26.42 3.72
N TYR A 127 -6.02 27.06 4.18
CA TYR A 127 -7.37 26.49 4.16
C TYR A 127 -7.86 26.22 2.74
N GLU A 128 -7.66 27.15 1.81
CA GLU A 128 -8.03 26.97 0.38
C GLU A 128 -7.21 25.86 -0.28
N ALA A 129 -5.89 25.83 -0.03
CA ALA A 129 -5.01 24.78 -0.56
C ALA A 129 -5.44 23.39 -0.06
N VAL A 130 -5.68 23.24 1.25
CA VAL A 130 -6.17 21.99 1.86
C VAL A 130 -7.52 21.57 1.26
N THR A 131 -8.45 22.51 1.12
CA THR A 131 -9.76 22.24 0.51
C THR A 131 -9.61 21.76 -0.94
N SER A 132 -8.71 22.37 -1.71
CA SER A 132 -8.43 21.97 -3.09
C SER A 132 -7.82 20.55 -3.14
N ILE A 133 -6.87 20.24 -2.27
CA ILE A 133 -6.27 18.90 -2.15
C ILE A 133 -7.34 17.83 -1.84
N ILE A 134 -8.20 18.09 -0.86
CA ILE A 134 -9.31 17.19 -0.49
C ILE A 134 -10.22 16.94 -1.69
N LYS A 135 -10.59 17.99 -2.41
CA LYS A 135 -11.46 17.91 -3.59
C LYS A 135 -10.83 17.10 -4.73
N ILE A 136 -9.55 17.35 -5.03
CA ILE A 136 -8.80 16.67 -6.08
C ILE A 136 -8.62 15.18 -5.76
N THR A 137 -8.24 14.87 -4.54
CA THR A 137 -7.84 13.51 -4.15
C THR A 137 -9.02 12.64 -3.74
N SER A 138 -10.11 13.24 -3.25
CA SER A 138 -11.31 12.55 -2.75
C SER A 138 -10.97 11.39 -1.81
N GLY A 139 -9.97 11.55 -0.94
CA GLY A 139 -9.52 10.53 0.02
C GLY A 139 -8.67 9.41 -0.55
N ASN A 140 -8.24 9.50 -1.80
CA ASN A 140 -7.33 8.51 -2.38
C ASN A 140 -5.90 8.77 -1.92
N PHE A 141 -5.39 7.94 -0.99
CA PHE A 141 -4.06 8.09 -0.41
C PHE A 141 -2.93 8.13 -1.45
N ARG A 142 -2.96 7.23 -2.44
CA ARG A 142 -1.97 7.20 -3.53
C ARG A 142 -1.98 8.50 -4.34
N LEU A 143 -3.16 9.07 -4.56
CA LEU A 143 -3.28 10.34 -5.28
C LEU A 143 -2.77 11.52 -4.43
N ILE A 144 -3.01 11.49 -3.11
CA ILE A 144 -2.43 12.46 -2.16
C ILE A 144 -0.90 12.42 -2.27
N GLN A 145 -0.28 11.26 -2.14
CA GLN A 145 1.17 11.14 -2.23
C GLN A 145 1.73 11.65 -3.56
N ARG A 146 1.11 11.26 -4.68
CA ARG A 146 1.54 11.73 -6.00
C ARG A 146 1.39 13.24 -6.17
N LEU A 147 0.32 13.82 -5.64
CA LEU A 147 0.10 15.26 -5.67
C LEU A 147 1.18 15.98 -4.86
N PHE A 148 1.49 15.50 -3.66
CA PHE A 148 2.53 16.08 -2.82
C PHE A 148 3.92 16.01 -3.45
N THR A 149 4.30 14.92 -4.09
CA THR A 149 5.56 14.84 -4.84
C THR A 149 5.65 15.92 -5.93
N GLN A 150 4.54 16.28 -6.58
CA GLN A 150 4.54 17.36 -7.56
C GLN A 150 4.54 18.75 -6.90
N ILE A 151 3.83 18.93 -5.78
CA ILE A 151 3.88 20.17 -4.99
C ILE A 151 5.31 20.45 -4.55
N GLU A 152 5.96 19.48 -3.91
CA GLU A 152 7.36 19.58 -3.47
C GLU A 152 8.29 20.03 -4.62
N ARG A 153 8.19 19.37 -5.76
CA ARG A 153 8.97 19.73 -6.95
C ARG A 153 8.69 21.16 -7.42
N ILE A 154 7.43 21.62 -7.38
CA ILE A 154 7.07 22.99 -7.81
C ILE A 154 7.63 24.01 -6.82
N LEU A 155 7.55 23.74 -5.51
CA LEU A 155 8.14 24.60 -4.48
C LEU A 155 9.65 24.76 -4.67
N GLU A 156 10.36 23.65 -4.85
CA GLU A 156 11.82 23.66 -5.07
C GLU A 156 12.22 24.43 -6.32
N ILE A 157 11.60 24.16 -7.48
CA ILE A 157 11.97 24.79 -8.75
C ILE A 157 11.70 26.30 -8.72
N ASN A 158 10.67 26.74 -8.03
CA ASN A 158 10.25 28.16 -8.02
C ASN A 158 10.71 28.89 -6.75
N ASN A 159 11.46 28.23 -5.84
CA ASN A 159 11.87 28.76 -4.55
C ASN A 159 10.68 29.34 -3.74
N LEU A 160 9.59 28.58 -3.68
CA LEU A 160 8.40 28.95 -2.93
C LEU A 160 8.44 28.32 -1.53
N GLU A 161 7.98 29.07 -0.52
CA GLU A 161 7.95 28.63 0.88
C GLU A 161 6.53 28.34 1.38
N THR A 162 5.53 28.45 0.51
CA THR A 162 4.11 28.26 0.88
C THR A 162 3.37 27.43 -0.17
N ILE A 163 2.45 26.60 0.28
CA ILE A 163 1.57 25.84 -0.61
C ILE A 163 0.28 26.65 -0.80
N THR A 164 0.14 27.25 -1.96
CA THR A 164 -1.07 27.98 -2.35
C THR A 164 -1.98 27.13 -3.24
N THR A 165 -3.20 27.59 -3.49
CA THR A 165 -4.13 26.93 -4.41
C THR A 165 -3.56 26.83 -5.82
N GLU A 166 -2.82 27.84 -6.29
CA GLU A 166 -2.17 27.86 -7.60
C GLU A 166 -1.10 26.77 -7.70
N VAL A 167 -0.30 26.56 -6.64
CA VAL A 167 0.68 25.47 -6.56
C VAL A 167 -0.01 24.11 -6.63
N VAL A 168 -1.09 23.94 -5.89
CA VAL A 168 -1.89 22.71 -5.89
C VAL A 168 -2.49 22.42 -7.25
N GLU A 169 -3.04 23.45 -7.93
CA GLU A 169 -3.60 23.30 -9.27
C GLU A 169 -2.54 22.99 -10.32
N ALA A 170 -1.39 23.66 -10.28
CA ALA A 170 -0.26 23.37 -11.15
C ALA A 170 0.26 21.94 -10.94
N ALA A 171 0.32 21.48 -9.70
CA ALA A 171 0.67 20.09 -9.37
C ALA A 171 -0.36 19.10 -9.94
N ARG A 172 -1.66 19.38 -9.80
CA ARG A 172 -2.73 18.57 -10.38
C ARG A 172 -2.60 18.45 -11.90
N ASP A 173 -2.35 19.56 -12.58
CA ASP A 173 -2.27 19.59 -14.04
C ASP A 173 -1.06 18.81 -14.59
N SER A 174 -0.01 18.66 -13.77
CA SER A 174 1.14 17.81 -14.08
C SER A 174 0.89 16.32 -13.82
N LEU A 175 -0.19 15.96 -13.11
CA LEU A 175 -0.55 14.57 -12.84
C LEU A 175 -1.32 13.98 -14.01
N VAL A 176 -0.90 12.80 -14.48
CA VAL A 176 -1.75 11.96 -15.33
C VAL A 176 -2.86 11.38 -14.45
N ILE A 177 -3.94 12.11 -14.30
CA ILE A 177 -5.16 11.63 -13.64
C ILE A 177 -5.93 10.87 -14.69
N GLY A 178 -6.19 9.58 -14.46
CA GLY A 178 -6.98 8.78 -15.39
C GLY A 178 -8.32 9.47 -15.67
N VAL A 179 -8.60 9.67 -16.95
CA VAL A 179 -9.89 10.18 -17.41
C VAL A 179 -10.96 9.19 -16.93
N LYS A 180 -11.97 9.70 -16.21
CA LYS A 180 -13.14 8.93 -15.81
C LYS A 180 -14.01 8.63 -17.02
#